data_c311ad7c25d910436956cf5a3c530b05
#
_entry.id   c311ad7c25d910436956cf5a3c530b05
#
_cell.length_a   1.000
_cell.length_b   1.000
_cell.length_c   1.000
_cell.angle_alpha   90.00
_cell.angle_beta   90.00
_cell.angle_gamma   90.00
#
_symmetry.space_group_name_H-M   'P 1'
#
loop_
_entity.id
_entity.type
_entity.pdbx_description
1 polymer ?
#
loop_
_entity_poly.entity_id
_entity_poly.type
_entity_poly.pdbx_seq_one_letter_code
_entity_poly.pdbx_strand_id
1 'polypeptide(L)'
;MRIQGKLRLGYFPLPLTEARRIRACLRYPTSPLSAIDPCIGDGAAFLTITGESCARRYGIELDAYRAEQAATAVDELIHGDCLDVHCPVESCGLAFLNPPYDWTIGEGRNERTERVFLAHTHRWLKASGVLVLVVPAVHVRECGDILASQFKATRILRLTDPESVRYRQVVVLATRRSRREREQLRDTDIVARRAQFASIGGNYAQLAPLGDVSTPMYDVPESGPAKLEHRGLPLDEIEDLLPASSAYRQAARILFPEPAVVKGRPLTPLHGGHVALCAVSGMLNGIFGTGERRHIAVWQPVKVVDRSEETLEDGTIVQHERERFTNELTLAYASGETAILR
;
A
#
# COMPACT_ATOMS: atom_id res chain seq x y z
N MET A 1 1.31 15.22 -13.56
CA MET A 1 1.56 14.36 -12.38
C MET A 1 1.85 12.95 -12.89
N ARG A 2 3.00 12.35 -12.54
CA ARG A 2 3.39 11.04 -13.08
C ARG A 2 2.48 9.95 -12.53
N ILE A 3 2.04 9.02 -13.39
CA ILE A 3 1.18 7.86 -13.07
C ILE A 3 1.71 7.06 -11.86
N GLN A 4 3.03 6.98 -11.70
CA GLN A 4 3.70 6.31 -10.57
C GLN A 4 3.37 6.91 -9.18
N GLY A 5 3.03 8.19 -9.08
CA GLY A 5 2.64 8.82 -7.80
C GLY A 5 1.22 8.47 -7.38
N LYS A 6 0.32 8.14 -8.32
CA LYS A 6 -1.05 7.71 -8.02
C LYS A 6 -1.15 6.25 -7.53
N LEU A 7 -0.20 5.41 -7.94
CA LEU A 7 -0.16 3.97 -7.58
C LEU A 7 0.61 3.69 -6.28
N ARG A 8 0.99 4.73 -5.56
CA ARG A 8 1.69 4.56 -4.28
C ARG A 8 0.77 3.83 -3.29
N LEU A 9 1.29 2.79 -2.64
CA LEU A 9 0.57 1.94 -1.68
C LEU A 9 -0.63 1.17 -2.30
N GLY A 10 -0.56 0.79 -3.59
CA GLY A 10 -1.61 -0.01 -4.21
C GLY A 10 -2.96 0.70 -4.39
N TYR A 11 -2.95 2.03 -4.43
CA TYR A 11 -4.17 2.84 -4.57
C TYR A 11 -4.72 2.80 -6.00
N PHE A 12 -5.94 2.31 -6.15
CA PHE A 12 -6.72 2.27 -7.40
C PHE A 12 -8.06 2.97 -7.18
N PRO A 13 -8.17 4.27 -7.50
CA PRO A 13 -9.41 5.01 -7.28
C PRO A 13 -10.54 4.43 -8.14
N LEU A 14 -11.73 4.32 -7.54
CA LEU A 14 -12.92 3.94 -8.28
C LEU A 14 -13.36 5.10 -9.18
N PRO A 15 -13.57 4.90 -10.50
CA PRO A 15 -14.11 5.94 -11.38
C PRO A 15 -15.46 6.44 -10.89
N LEU A 16 -15.69 7.77 -10.97
CA LEU A 16 -16.93 8.38 -10.49
C LEU A 16 -18.17 7.93 -11.27
N THR A 17 -18.00 7.49 -12.52
CA THR A 17 -19.06 6.86 -13.32
C THR A 17 -19.58 5.59 -12.66
N GLU A 18 -18.68 4.74 -12.19
CA GLU A 18 -19.02 3.52 -11.46
C GLU A 18 -19.57 3.82 -10.06
N ALA A 19 -19.02 4.82 -9.37
CA ALA A 19 -19.53 5.25 -8.08
C ALA A 19 -21.00 5.72 -8.15
N ARG A 20 -21.39 6.45 -9.20
CA ARG A 20 -22.80 6.86 -9.44
C ARG A 20 -23.71 5.66 -9.70
N ARG A 21 -23.25 4.66 -10.46
CA ARG A 21 -23.99 3.42 -10.73
C ARG A 21 -24.16 2.60 -9.44
N ILE A 22 -23.13 2.51 -8.62
CA ILE A 22 -23.22 1.89 -7.29
C ILE A 22 -24.21 2.65 -6.42
N ARG A 23 -24.17 3.99 -6.42
CA ARG A 23 -25.15 4.83 -5.70
C ARG A 23 -26.59 4.51 -6.10
N ALA A 24 -26.85 4.32 -7.38
CA ALA A 24 -28.17 3.98 -7.89
C ALA A 24 -28.67 2.59 -7.44
N CYS A 25 -27.77 1.68 -7.06
CA CYS A 25 -28.12 0.39 -6.48
C CYS A 25 -28.60 0.47 -5.03
N LEU A 26 -28.39 1.60 -4.34
CA LEU A 26 -28.62 1.78 -2.92
C LEU A 26 -29.83 2.69 -2.65
N ARG A 27 -30.73 2.25 -1.80
CA ARG A 27 -31.80 3.07 -1.21
C ARG A 27 -31.38 3.45 0.20
N TYR A 28 -31.30 4.75 0.44
CA TYR A 28 -30.98 5.28 1.76
C TYR A 28 -32.24 5.60 2.55
N PRO A 29 -32.21 5.43 3.88
CA PRO A 29 -33.28 5.88 4.74
C PRO A 29 -33.30 7.43 4.81
N THR A 30 -34.40 7.98 5.24
CA THR A 30 -34.52 9.41 5.60
C THR A 30 -34.00 9.71 7.01
N SER A 31 -33.82 8.68 7.84
CA SER A 31 -33.22 8.73 9.16
C SER A 31 -31.69 8.70 9.10
N PRO A 32 -31.01 9.16 10.17
CA PRO A 32 -29.54 9.13 10.22
C PRO A 32 -28.98 7.71 10.10
N LEU A 33 -27.82 7.61 9.48
CA LEU A 33 -27.04 6.38 9.39
C LEU A 33 -25.53 6.70 9.46
N SER A 34 -24.73 5.72 9.86
CA SER A 34 -23.29 5.75 9.76
C SER A 34 -22.82 4.96 8.54
N ALA A 35 -22.01 5.61 7.69
CA ALA A 35 -21.35 4.99 6.55
C ALA A 35 -19.83 5.08 6.73
N ILE A 36 -19.11 4.01 6.42
CA ILE A 36 -17.66 3.94 6.63
C ILE A 36 -16.92 3.49 5.38
N ASP A 37 -15.77 4.13 5.13
CA ASP A 37 -14.76 3.69 4.17
C ASP A 37 -13.41 3.53 4.88
N PRO A 38 -12.97 2.28 5.10
CA PRO A 38 -11.73 1.99 5.82
C PRO A 38 -10.43 2.24 5.02
N CYS A 39 -10.53 2.64 3.76
CA CYS A 39 -9.41 2.91 2.86
C CYS A 39 -9.80 3.99 1.85
N ILE A 40 -10.21 5.15 2.39
CA ILE A 40 -11.02 6.16 1.67
C ILE A 40 -10.32 6.81 0.47
N GLY A 41 -8.99 6.79 0.40
CA GLY A 41 -8.26 7.47 -0.66
C GLY A 41 -8.48 8.99 -0.60
N ASP A 42 -8.85 9.58 -1.74
CA ASP A 42 -9.20 11.00 -1.84
C ASP A 42 -10.66 11.33 -1.43
N GLY A 43 -11.46 10.30 -1.10
CA GLY A 43 -12.85 10.44 -0.65
C GLY A 43 -13.89 10.63 -1.76
N ALA A 44 -13.48 10.90 -2.99
CA ALA A 44 -14.41 11.30 -4.05
C ALA A 44 -15.44 10.21 -4.41
N ALA A 45 -15.02 8.94 -4.47
CA ALA A 45 -15.90 7.82 -4.74
C ALA A 45 -16.90 7.61 -3.59
N PHE A 46 -16.43 7.64 -2.35
CA PHE A 46 -17.26 7.47 -1.17
C PHE A 46 -18.30 8.59 -1.00
N LEU A 47 -17.88 9.84 -1.23
CA LEU A 47 -18.79 10.98 -1.25
C LEU A 47 -19.87 10.82 -2.34
N THR A 48 -19.49 10.35 -3.53
CA THR A 48 -20.45 10.10 -4.62
C THR A 48 -21.44 8.99 -4.27
N ILE A 49 -20.98 7.89 -3.64
CA ILE A 49 -21.83 6.76 -3.25
C ILE A 49 -22.81 7.17 -2.14
N THR A 50 -22.38 7.99 -1.18
CA THR A 50 -23.20 8.42 -0.03
C THR A 50 -23.89 9.76 -0.23
N GLY A 51 -23.63 10.49 -1.31
CA GLY A 51 -24.16 11.82 -1.57
C GLY A 51 -25.67 11.92 -1.43
N GLU A 52 -26.17 13.09 -1.01
CA GLU A 52 -27.58 13.40 -0.78
C GLU A 52 -28.32 12.52 0.25
N SER A 53 -27.57 11.73 1.05
CA SER A 53 -28.12 10.92 2.14
C SER A 53 -27.86 11.58 3.50
N CYS A 54 -28.63 11.17 4.52
CA CYS A 54 -28.40 11.55 5.92
C CYS A 54 -27.25 10.75 6.56
N ALA A 55 -26.28 10.32 5.75
CA ALA A 55 -25.13 9.54 6.23
C ALA A 55 -24.12 10.44 6.96
N ARG A 56 -23.79 10.08 8.19
CA ARG A 56 -22.57 10.49 8.83
C ARG A 56 -21.43 9.62 8.27
N ARG A 57 -20.46 10.25 7.65
CA ARG A 57 -19.38 9.62 6.90
C ARG A 57 -18.12 9.51 7.73
N TYR A 58 -17.57 8.30 7.78
CA TYR A 58 -16.33 8.00 8.48
C TYR A 58 -15.30 7.48 7.47
N GLY A 59 -14.08 8.00 7.54
CA GLY A 59 -12.99 7.61 6.64
C GLY A 59 -11.71 7.25 7.40
N ILE A 60 -10.93 6.33 6.85
CA ILE A 60 -9.59 6.01 7.34
C ILE A 60 -8.65 6.01 6.13
N GLU A 61 -7.52 6.70 6.23
CA GLU A 61 -6.51 6.77 5.16
C GLU A 61 -5.10 6.77 5.75
N LEU A 62 -4.24 5.94 5.17
CA LEU A 62 -2.85 5.78 5.60
C LEU A 62 -1.93 6.86 5.02
N ASP A 63 -2.18 7.31 3.79
CA ASP A 63 -1.35 8.31 3.11
C ASP A 63 -1.79 9.71 3.53
N ALA A 64 -0.88 10.50 4.09
CA ALA A 64 -1.16 11.85 4.61
C ALA A 64 -1.75 12.78 3.55
N TYR A 65 -1.23 12.75 2.32
CA TYR A 65 -1.71 13.63 1.26
C TYR A 65 -3.16 13.30 0.85
N ARG A 66 -3.51 12.00 0.74
CA ARG A 66 -4.89 11.59 0.45
C ARG A 66 -5.82 11.84 1.63
N ALA A 67 -5.35 11.64 2.86
CA ALA A 67 -6.10 11.97 4.07
C ALA A 67 -6.48 13.46 4.11
N GLU A 68 -5.57 14.36 3.78
CA GLU A 68 -5.87 15.79 3.68
C GLU A 68 -6.96 16.08 2.64
N GLN A 69 -6.92 15.41 1.47
CA GLN A 69 -7.94 15.55 0.44
C GLN A 69 -9.30 15.00 0.90
N ALA A 70 -9.31 13.84 1.56
CA ALA A 70 -10.52 13.18 2.03
C ALA A 70 -11.20 13.91 3.19
N ALA A 71 -10.50 14.77 3.93
CA ALA A 71 -11.04 15.49 5.09
C ALA A 71 -12.30 16.30 4.76
N THR A 72 -12.46 16.78 3.53
CA THR A 72 -13.65 17.51 3.09
C THR A 72 -14.81 16.59 2.66
N ALA A 73 -14.57 15.30 2.48
CA ALA A 73 -15.56 14.33 2.00
C ALA A 73 -16.25 13.56 3.13
N VAL A 74 -15.75 13.66 4.37
CA VAL A 74 -16.24 12.91 5.53
C VAL A 74 -16.45 13.81 6.74
N ASP A 75 -17.29 13.32 7.67
CA ASP A 75 -17.55 14.02 8.95
C ASP A 75 -16.49 13.69 10.00
N GLU A 76 -15.84 12.52 9.88
CA GLU A 76 -14.77 12.08 10.77
C GLU A 76 -13.73 11.28 9.97
N LEU A 77 -12.48 11.72 10.04
CA LEU A 77 -11.35 11.09 9.36
C LEU A 77 -10.30 10.67 10.38
N ILE A 78 -9.79 9.46 10.23
CA ILE A 78 -8.57 9.01 10.91
C ILE A 78 -7.44 8.89 9.89
N HIS A 79 -6.36 9.64 10.10
CA HIS A 79 -5.10 9.43 9.41
C HIS A 79 -4.34 8.32 10.13
N GLY A 80 -4.26 7.13 9.53
CA GLY A 80 -3.62 5.96 10.15
C GLY A 80 -3.89 4.66 9.42
N ASP A 81 -3.30 3.57 9.93
CA ASP A 81 -3.59 2.23 9.43
C ASP A 81 -4.97 1.78 9.91
N CYS A 82 -5.81 1.35 8.97
CA CYS A 82 -7.13 0.80 9.27
C CYS A 82 -7.06 -0.39 10.26
N LEU A 83 -6.02 -1.17 10.23
CA LEU A 83 -5.85 -2.34 11.09
C LEU A 83 -5.63 -1.95 12.56
N ASP A 84 -5.18 -0.72 12.81
CA ASP A 84 -5.03 -0.14 14.14
C ASP A 84 -6.27 0.64 14.60
N VAL A 85 -7.31 0.73 13.77
CA VAL A 85 -8.54 1.42 14.12
C VAL A 85 -9.58 0.44 14.66
N HIS A 86 -10.20 0.81 15.76
CA HIS A 86 -11.34 0.14 16.35
C HIS A 86 -12.63 0.91 16.06
N CYS A 87 -13.62 0.20 15.55
CA CYS A 87 -14.99 0.66 15.43
C CYS A 87 -15.89 -0.33 16.18
N PRO A 88 -16.87 0.11 16.96
CA PRO A 88 -17.80 -0.80 17.64
C PRO A 88 -18.49 -1.72 16.65
N VAL A 89 -18.73 -2.96 17.07
CA VAL A 89 -19.46 -3.93 16.25
C VAL A 89 -20.89 -3.46 15.98
N GLU A 90 -21.38 -3.74 14.76
CA GLU A 90 -22.76 -3.46 14.36
C GLU A 90 -23.17 -1.97 14.45
N SER A 91 -22.23 -1.03 14.24
CA SER A 91 -22.48 0.41 14.33
C SER A 91 -22.77 1.07 12.98
N CYS A 92 -22.36 0.49 11.85
CA CYS A 92 -22.51 1.10 10.54
C CYS A 92 -23.63 0.45 9.72
N GLY A 93 -24.42 1.28 9.01
CA GLY A 93 -25.42 0.82 8.03
C GLY A 93 -24.82 0.49 6.66
N LEU A 94 -23.72 1.16 6.29
CA LEU A 94 -23.02 0.97 5.02
C LEU A 94 -21.52 0.88 5.24
N ALA A 95 -20.86 -0.07 4.59
CA ALA A 95 -19.42 -0.09 4.41
C ALA A 95 -19.10 -0.10 2.91
N PHE A 96 -18.37 0.89 2.44
CA PHE A 96 -17.71 0.88 1.16
C PHE A 96 -16.26 0.48 1.36
N LEU A 97 -15.78 -0.49 0.58
CA LEU A 97 -14.46 -1.07 0.74
C LEU A 97 -13.83 -1.23 -0.64
N ASN A 98 -12.84 -0.40 -0.95
CA ASN A 98 -11.99 -0.51 -2.14
C ASN A 98 -10.52 -0.60 -1.68
N PRO A 99 -10.13 -1.73 -1.08
CA PRO A 99 -8.82 -1.87 -0.43
C PRO A 99 -7.69 -1.86 -1.45
N PRO A 100 -6.45 -1.57 -1.03
CA PRO A 100 -5.28 -1.69 -1.89
C PRO A 100 -5.15 -3.15 -2.39
N TYR A 101 -4.71 -3.31 -3.66
CA TYR A 101 -4.56 -4.63 -4.29
C TYR A 101 -3.12 -5.12 -4.13
N ASP A 102 -2.79 -5.60 -2.95
CA ASP A 102 -1.43 -5.99 -2.58
C ASP A 102 -1.42 -7.25 -1.69
N TRP A 103 -0.24 -7.63 -1.27
CA TRP A 103 0.00 -8.69 -0.30
C TRP A 103 0.50 -8.09 1.00
N THR A 104 -0.10 -8.48 2.12
CA THR A 104 0.51 -8.20 3.43
C THR A 104 1.67 -9.17 3.65
N ILE A 105 2.87 -8.62 3.85
CA ILE A 105 4.04 -9.39 4.25
C ILE A 105 4.06 -9.42 5.78
N GLY A 106 3.70 -10.54 6.38
CA GLY A 106 3.66 -10.70 7.83
C GLY A 106 4.30 -12.01 8.28
N GLU A 107 4.56 -12.14 9.58
CA GLU A 107 5.10 -13.36 10.20
C GLU A 107 4.16 -14.55 9.95
N GLY A 108 4.49 -15.38 8.96
CA GLY A 108 3.93 -16.71 8.79
C GLY A 108 2.98 -16.96 7.62
N ARG A 109 2.27 -15.98 7.08
CA ARG A 109 1.43 -16.13 5.87
C ARG A 109 1.30 -14.81 5.13
N ASN A 110 1.60 -14.83 3.83
CA ASN A 110 1.26 -13.73 2.94
C ASN A 110 -0.26 -13.83 2.65
N GLU A 111 -1.04 -12.87 3.13
CA GLU A 111 -2.47 -12.76 2.84
C GLU A 111 -2.75 -11.61 1.88
N ARG A 112 -3.81 -11.73 1.11
CA ARG A 112 -4.28 -10.65 0.25
C ARG A 112 -4.90 -9.54 1.10
N THR A 113 -4.51 -8.31 0.83
CA THR A 113 -4.97 -7.13 1.57
C THR A 113 -6.49 -7.00 1.53
N GLU A 114 -7.13 -7.35 0.40
CA GLU A 114 -8.59 -7.33 0.26
C GLU A 114 -9.29 -8.22 1.29
N ARG A 115 -8.72 -9.40 1.56
CA ARG A 115 -9.24 -10.32 2.57
C ARG A 115 -9.02 -9.79 3.98
N VAL A 116 -7.83 -9.27 4.26
CA VAL A 116 -7.45 -8.73 5.58
C VAL A 116 -8.37 -7.57 5.95
N PHE A 117 -8.56 -6.60 5.06
CA PHE A 117 -9.47 -5.48 5.29
C PHE A 117 -10.91 -5.94 5.51
N LEU A 118 -11.43 -6.86 4.68
CA LEU A 118 -12.77 -7.39 4.87
C LEU A 118 -12.91 -8.16 6.19
N ALA A 119 -11.91 -8.94 6.59
CA ALA A 119 -11.90 -9.68 7.85
C ALA A 119 -11.93 -8.75 9.06
N HIS A 120 -11.20 -7.63 8.98
CA HIS A 120 -11.16 -6.63 10.04
C HIS A 120 -12.46 -5.84 10.16
N THR A 121 -13.03 -5.39 9.03
CA THR A 121 -14.10 -4.38 9.01
C THR A 121 -15.50 -4.92 8.92
N HIS A 122 -15.73 -6.16 8.43
CA HIS A 122 -17.08 -6.71 8.23
C HIS A 122 -17.95 -6.70 9.48
N ARG A 123 -17.34 -6.79 10.67
CA ARG A 123 -18.04 -6.77 11.95
C ARG A 123 -18.61 -5.40 12.35
N TRP A 124 -18.09 -4.33 11.73
CA TRP A 124 -18.58 -2.97 11.97
C TRP A 124 -19.96 -2.72 11.36
N LEU A 125 -20.30 -3.49 10.30
CA LEU A 125 -21.65 -3.48 9.73
C LEU A 125 -22.65 -4.12 10.68
N LYS A 126 -23.76 -3.44 10.93
CA LYS A 126 -24.89 -3.97 11.66
C LYS A 126 -25.63 -5.07 10.86
N ALA A 127 -26.50 -5.81 11.52
CA ALA A 127 -27.40 -6.73 10.84
C ALA A 127 -28.20 -5.99 9.76
N SER A 128 -28.32 -6.57 8.58
CA SER A 128 -28.91 -5.96 7.37
C SER A 128 -28.10 -4.77 6.78
N GLY A 129 -26.98 -4.38 7.37
CA GLY A 129 -26.05 -3.39 6.80
C GLY A 129 -25.52 -3.84 5.45
N VAL A 130 -25.26 -2.88 4.58
CA VAL A 130 -24.84 -3.14 3.19
C VAL A 130 -23.35 -3.02 3.04
N LEU A 131 -22.73 -4.05 2.47
CA LEU A 131 -21.36 -4.06 2.00
C LEU A 131 -21.32 -3.71 0.51
N VAL A 132 -20.46 -2.78 0.17
CA VAL A 132 -20.04 -2.48 -1.21
C VAL A 132 -18.55 -2.73 -1.28
N LEU A 133 -18.13 -3.86 -1.87
CA LEU A 133 -16.72 -4.26 -1.96
C LEU A 133 -16.29 -4.22 -3.42
N VAL A 134 -15.22 -3.47 -3.72
CA VAL A 134 -14.62 -3.37 -5.06
C VAL A 134 -13.28 -4.09 -5.05
N VAL A 135 -13.14 -5.11 -5.89
CA VAL A 135 -11.92 -5.93 -5.97
C VAL A 135 -11.72 -6.46 -7.40
N PRO A 136 -10.50 -6.83 -7.79
CA PRO A 136 -10.28 -7.64 -8.99
C PRO A 136 -11.03 -8.98 -8.90
N ALA A 137 -11.67 -9.41 -9.98
CA ALA A 137 -12.50 -10.62 -10.00
C ALA A 137 -11.77 -11.88 -9.51
N VAL A 138 -10.46 -11.99 -9.80
CA VAL A 138 -9.62 -13.11 -9.38
C VAL A 138 -9.45 -13.18 -7.86
N HIS A 139 -9.61 -12.07 -7.13
CA HIS A 139 -9.42 -11.97 -5.68
C HIS A 139 -10.71 -12.12 -4.87
N VAL A 140 -11.87 -12.22 -5.53
CA VAL A 140 -13.15 -12.53 -4.84
C VAL A 140 -13.06 -13.85 -4.08
N ARG A 141 -12.33 -14.83 -4.60
CA ARG A 141 -12.12 -16.15 -3.96
C ARG A 141 -11.49 -16.03 -2.56
N GLU A 142 -10.57 -15.07 -2.38
CA GLU A 142 -9.86 -14.87 -1.12
C GLU A 142 -10.81 -14.32 -0.02
N CYS A 143 -11.84 -13.57 -0.43
CA CYS A 143 -12.90 -13.07 0.43
C CYS A 143 -14.05 -14.07 0.63
N GLY A 144 -14.02 -15.21 -0.08
CA GLY A 144 -15.15 -16.13 -0.24
C GLY A 144 -15.67 -16.75 1.05
N ASP A 145 -14.80 -17.05 2.03
CA ASP A 145 -15.15 -17.58 3.33
C ASP A 145 -16.00 -16.58 4.15
N ILE A 146 -15.58 -15.31 4.16
CA ILE A 146 -16.28 -14.23 4.87
C ILE A 146 -17.59 -13.90 4.15
N LEU A 147 -17.56 -13.77 2.83
CA LEU A 147 -18.77 -13.48 2.04
C LEU A 147 -19.81 -14.59 2.19
N ALA A 148 -19.40 -15.86 2.18
CA ALA A 148 -20.31 -16.99 2.30
C ALA A 148 -20.96 -17.07 3.68
N SER A 149 -20.19 -16.89 4.76
CA SER A 149 -20.64 -17.07 6.13
C SER A 149 -21.31 -15.81 6.70
N GLN A 150 -20.80 -14.62 6.38
CA GLN A 150 -21.22 -13.38 7.04
C GLN A 150 -22.27 -12.59 6.25
N PHE A 151 -22.41 -12.87 4.94
CA PHE A 151 -23.28 -12.07 4.07
C PHE A 151 -24.33 -12.90 3.35
N LYS A 152 -25.44 -12.26 2.98
CA LYS A 152 -26.55 -12.80 2.18
C LYS A 152 -26.87 -11.85 1.03
N ALA A 153 -27.78 -12.27 0.14
CA ALA A 153 -28.24 -11.49 -1.03
C ALA A 153 -27.06 -10.92 -1.83
N THR A 154 -25.98 -11.70 -1.98
CA THR A 154 -24.76 -11.25 -2.65
C THR A 154 -24.97 -11.17 -4.17
N ARG A 155 -24.66 -10.03 -4.76
CA ARG A 155 -24.57 -9.81 -6.20
C ARG A 155 -23.15 -9.37 -6.56
N ILE A 156 -22.64 -9.91 -7.65
CA ILE A 156 -21.32 -9.58 -8.20
C ILE A 156 -21.52 -9.09 -9.61
N LEU A 157 -21.14 -7.83 -9.83
CA LEU A 157 -21.30 -7.16 -11.12
C LEU A 157 -19.92 -6.70 -11.60
N ARG A 158 -19.62 -6.88 -12.89
CA ARG A 158 -18.38 -6.35 -13.46
C ARG A 158 -18.49 -4.86 -13.70
N LEU A 159 -17.45 -4.13 -13.37
CA LEU A 159 -17.36 -2.71 -13.68
C LEU A 159 -17.08 -2.53 -15.17
N THR A 160 -17.58 -1.44 -15.76
CA THR A 160 -17.60 -1.22 -17.20
C THR A 160 -16.77 -0.02 -17.65
N ASP A 161 -16.36 0.84 -16.73
CA ASP A 161 -15.42 1.91 -17.03
C ASP A 161 -14.09 1.35 -17.56
N PRO A 162 -13.49 1.93 -18.61
CA PRO A 162 -12.27 1.41 -19.21
C PRO A 162 -11.12 1.17 -18.23
N GLU A 163 -10.94 2.04 -17.22
CA GLU A 163 -9.92 1.84 -16.18
C GLU A 163 -10.24 0.62 -15.31
N SER A 164 -11.49 0.43 -14.92
CA SER A 164 -11.94 -0.73 -14.13
C SER A 164 -11.86 -2.04 -14.92
N VAL A 165 -12.18 -2.01 -16.21
CA VAL A 165 -12.06 -3.16 -17.12
C VAL A 165 -10.61 -3.60 -17.25
N ARG A 166 -9.67 -2.67 -17.35
CA ARG A 166 -8.23 -2.96 -17.40
C ARG A 166 -7.76 -3.84 -16.24
N TYR A 167 -8.30 -3.61 -15.05
CA TYR A 167 -7.97 -4.39 -13.84
C TYR A 167 -8.98 -5.52 -13.56
N ARG A 168 -9.95 -5.75 -14.47
CA ARG A 168 -11.02 -6.75 -14.32
C ARG A 168 -11.74 -6.62 -12.98
N GLN A 169 -12.03 -5.40 -12.58
CA GLN A 169 -12.69 -5.11 -11.31
C GLN A 169 -14.16 -5.51 -11.32
N VAL A 170 -14.61 -5.95 -10.16
CA VAL A 170 -16.03 -6.23 -9.87
C VAL A 170 -16.44 -5.47 -8.63
N VAL A 171 -17.73 -5.16 -8.53
CA VAL A 171 -18.37 -4.77 -7.29
C VAL A 171 -19.14 -5.95 -6.73
N VAL A 172 -18.91 -6.23 -5.45
CA VAL A 172 -19.70 -7.19 -4.65
C VAL A 172 -20.62 -6.39 -3.75
N LEU A 173 -21.91 -6.48 -4.00
CA LEU A 173 -22.95 -5.91 -3.16
C LEU A 173 -23.55 -7.02 -2.32
N ALA A 174 -23.64 -6.83 -1.00
CA ALA A 174 -24.13 -7.87 -0.09
C ALA A 174 -24.71 -7.28 1.18
N THR A 175 -25.62 -8.01 1.81
CA THR A 175 -26.27 -7.64 3.06
C THR A 175 -25.69 -8.46 4.22
N ARG A 176 -25.34 -7.81 5.32
CA ARG A 176 -24.82 -8.46 6.53
C ARG A 176 -25.90 -9.35 7.17
N ARG A 177 -25.55 -10.62 7.46
CA ARG A 177 -26.45 -11.52 8.20
C ARG A 177 -26.55 -11.13 9.66
N SER A 178 -27.72 -11.29 10.24
CA SER A 178 -27.90 -11.26 11.69
C SER A 178 -27.18 -12.46 12.35
N ARG A 179 -26.96 -12.39 13.67
CA ARG A 179 -26.38 -13.49 14.44
C ARG A 179 -27.17 -14.78 14.27
N ARG A 180 -28.50 -14.70 14.38
CA ARG A 180 -29.40 -15.86 14.20
C ARG A 180 -29.27 -16.50 12.83
N GLU A 181 -29.19 -15.70 11.76
CA GLU A 181 -29.01 -16.22 10.39
C GLU A 181 -27.65 -16.90 10.21
N ARG A 182 -26.60 -16.42 10.88
CA ARG A 182 -25.30 -17.07 10.84
C ARG A 182 -25.29 -18.42 11.57
N GLU A 183 -25.94 -18.49 12.73
CA GLU A 183 -26.06 -19.72 13.53
C GLU A 183 -26.90 -20.80 12.82
N GLN A 184 -27.81 -20.40 11.93
CA GLN A 184 -28.66 -21.31 11.15
C GLN A 184 -28.04 -21.77 9.82
N LEU A 185 -26.87 -21.24 9.43
CA LEU A 185 -26.18 -21.67 8.20
C LEU A 185 -25.66 -23.09 8.35
N ARG A 186 -25.87 -23.89 7.30
CA ARG A 186 -25.26 -25.22 7.21
C ARG A 186 -23.89 -25.10 6.55
N ASP A 187 -22.97 -25.92 6.98
CA ASP A 187 -21.61 -25.97 6.39
C ASP A 187 -21.65 -26.26 4.89
N THR A 188 -22.58 -27.11 4.44
CA THR A 188 -22.80 -27.41 3.01
C THR A 188 -23.12 -26.17 2.18
N ASP A 189 -23.94 -25.26 2.74
CA ASP A 189 -24.31 -24.01 2.04
C ASP A 189 -23.11 -23.04 1.98
N ILE A 190 -22.29 -23.00 3.03
CA ILE A 190 -21.07 -22.19 3.06
C ILE A 190 -20.08 -22.71 2.02
N VAL A 191 -19.84 -24.02 1.97
CA VAL A 191 -18.95 -24.66 0.99
C VAL A 191 -19.40 -24.39 -0.44
N ALA A 192 -20.69 -24.56 -0.74
CA ALA A 192 -21.26 -24.33 -2.06
C ALA A 192 -21.07 -22.83 -2.49
N ARG A 193 -21.33 -21.90 -1.59
CA ARG A 193 -21.12 -20.44 -1.86
C ARG A 193 -19.65 -20.10 -2.07
N ARG A 194 -18.75 -20.69 -1.27
CA ARG A 194 -17.30 -20.50 -1.48
C ARG A 194 -16.86 -20.98 -2.85
N ALA A 195 -17.36 -22.11 -3.31
CA ALA A 195 -17.07 -22.62 -4.64
C ALA A 195 -17.57 -21.66 -5.75
N GLN A 196 -18.75 -21.05 -5.57
CA GLN A 196 -19.27 -20.02 -6.47
C GLN A 196 -18.32 -18.78 -6.50
N PHE A 197 -17.89 -18.28 -5.36
CA PHE A 197 -16.96 -17.14 -5.29
C PHE A 197 -15.59 -17.48 -5.91
N ALA A 198 -15.11 -18.72 -5.75
CA ALA A 198 -13.85 -19.16 -6.35
C ALA A 198 -13.90 -19.18 -7.89
N SER A 199 -15.07 -19.41 -8.49
CA SER A 199 -15.24 -19.44 -9.95
C SER A 199 -15.30 -18.06 -10.63
N ILE A 200 -15.50 -16.97 -9.87
CA ILE A 200 -15.74 -15.62 -10.40
C ILE A 200 -14.60 -15.14 -11.30
N GLY A 201 -13.35 -15.36 -10.88
CA GLY A 201 -12.19 -14.94 -11.67
C GLY A 201 -12.13 -15.54 -13.08
N GLY A 202 -12.48 -16.82 -13.21
CA GLY A 202 -12.56 -17.52 -14.49
C GLY A 202 -13.76 -17.09 -15.35
N ASN A 203 -14.86 -16.71 -14.71
CA ASN A 203 -16.13 -16.36 -15.36
C ASN A 203 -16.37 -14.86 -15.52
N TYR A 204 -15.32 -14.03 -15.40
CA TYR A 204 -15.44 -12.57 -15.42
C TYR A 204 -16.27 -12.03 -16.61
N ALA A 205 -16.03 -12.53 -17.82
CA ALA A 205 -16.73 -12.07 -19.02
C ALA A 205 -18.23 -12.37 -19.03
N GLN A 206 -18.65 -13.38 -18.24
CA GLN A 206 -20.05 -13.81 -18.14
C GLN A 206 -20.81 -13.07 -17.03
N LEU A 207 -20.09 -12.33 -16.17
CA LEU A 207 -20.74 -11.53 -15.14
C LEU A 207 -21.57 -10.40 -15.76
N ALA A 208 -22.75 -10.17 -15.16
CA ALA A 208 -23.58 -9.03 -15.57
C ALA A 208 -22.81 -7.73 -15.36
N PRO A 209 -22.87 -6.79 -16.30
CA PRO A 209 -22.26 -5.47 -16.12
C PRO A 209 -23.01 -4.66 -15.08
N LEU A 210 -22.29 -3.81 -14.34
CA LEU A 210 -22.90 -2.74 -13.58
C LEU A 210 -23.34 -1.68 -14.56
N GLY A 211 -24.64 -1.67 -14.85
CA GLY A 211 -25.28 -0.70 -15.73
C GLY A 211 -26.03 0.38 -14.97
N ASP A 212 -26.74 1.22 -15.69
CA ASP A 212 -27.64 2.20 -15.10
C ASP A 212 -28.85 1.47 -14.48
N VAL A 213 -29.06 1.66 -13.20
CA VAL A 213 -30.10 0.99 -12.42
C VAL A 213 -31.23 1.96 -12.16
N SER A 214 -32.44 1.60 -12.62
CA SER A 214 -33.63 2.41 -12.41
C SER A 214 -34.31 2.20 -11.05
N THR A 215 -34.04 1.05 -10.42
CA THR A 215 -34.61 0.69 -9.09
C THR A 215 -33.53 0.20 -8.17
N PRO A 216 -33.37 0.77 -6.95
CA PRO A 216 -32.40 0.33 -5.98
C PRO A 216 -32.55 -1.15 -5.64
N MET A 217 -31.44 -1.84 -5.46
CA MET A 217 -31.39 -3.28 -5.17
C MET A 217 -31.20 -3.58 -3.69
N TYR A 218 -30.64 -2.61 -2.91
CA TYR A 218 -30.31 -2.79 -1.50
C TYR A 218 -30.81 -1.61 -0.69
N ASP A 219 -31.50 -1.92 0.42
CA ASP A 219 -31.94 -0.94 1.40
C ASP A 219 -30.85 -0.80 2.47
N VAL A 220 -30.28 0.40 2.59
CA VAL A 220 -29.32 0.71 3.63
C VAL A 220 -30.09 0.99 4.93
N PRO A 221 -29.81 0.28 6.03
CA PRO A 221 -30.55 0.50 7.28
C PRO A 221 -30.05 1.77 7.98
N GLU A 222 -30.94 2.40 8.73
CA GLU A 222 -30.56 3.43 9.70
C GLU A 222 -29.58 2.89 10.73
N SER A 223 -28.71 3.75 11.26
CA SER A 223 -27.80 3.41 12.37
C SER A 223 -27.45 4.65 13.17
N GLY A 224 -27.14 4.47 14.45
CA GLY A 224 -26.59 5.53 15.29
C GLY A 224 -25.20 5.99 14.84
N PRO A 225 -24.66 7.04 15.48
CA PRO A 225 -23.28 7.48 15.20
C PRO A 225 -22.30 6.38 15.58
N ALA A 226 -21.36 6.08 14.71
CA ALA A 226 -20.20 5.25 15.02
C ALA A 226 -19.17 6.06 15.82
N LYS A 227 -18.26 5.37 16.49
CA LYS A 227 -17.11 5.98 17.17
C LYS A 227 -15.86 5.25 16.72
N LEU A 228 -14.98 5.96 16.06
CA LEU A 228 -13.67 5.42 15.67
C LEU A 228 -12.62 5.73 16.73
N GLU A 229 -11.81 4.76 17.06
CA GLU A 229 -10.66 4.90 17.97
C GLU A 229 -9.41 4.37 17.32
N HIS A 230 -8.44 5.24 17.06
CA HIS A 230 -7.12 4.82 16.61
C HIS A 230 -6.31 4.33 17.81
N ARG A 231 -5.75 3.12 17.69
CA ARG A 231 -4.96 2.46 18.76
C ARG A 231 -3.51 2.28 18.39
N GLY A 232 -3.14 2.60 17.15
CA GLY A 232 -1.77 2.63 16.69
C GLY A 232 -1.03 3.89 17.15
N LEU A 233 0.26 3.95 16.82
CA LEU A 233 1.04 5.18 16.99
C LEU A 233 0.56 6.21 15.96
N PRO A 234 0.38 7.49 16.35
CA PRO A 234 0.11 8.56 15.42
C PRO A 234 1.23 8.64 14.37
N LEU A 235 0.88 8.57 13.08
CA LEU A 235 1.87 8.53 12.00
C LEU A 235 2.68 9.81 11.89
N ASP A 236 2.07 10.94 12.18
CA ASP A 236 2.66 12.28 12.21
C ASP A 236 3.62 12.48 13.40
N GLU A 237 3.47 11.72 14.48
CA GLU A 237 4.33 11.78 15.66
C GLU A 237 5.43 10.70 15.66
N ILE A 238 5.42 9.74 14.73
CA ILE A 238 6.38 8.61 14.73
C ILE A 238 7.83 9.11 14.67
N GLU A 239 8.13 10.11 13.85
CA GLU A 239 9.48 10.64 13.72
C GLU A 239 10.00 11.22 15.04
N ASP A 240 9.12 11.86 15.81
CA ASP A 240 9.45 12.42 17.13
C ASP A 240 9.54 11.36 18.23
N LEU A 241 8.74 10.31 18.14
CA LEU A 241 8.69 9.22 19.12
C LEU A 241 9.81 8.18 18.93
N LEU A 242 10.29 7.94 17.69
CA LEU A 242 11.34 6.99 17.39
C LEU A 242 12.62 7.20 18.21
N PRO A 243 13.19 8.42 18.35
CA PRO A 243 14.38 8.65 19.16
C PRO A 243 14.19 8.36 20.64
N ALA A 244 12.96 8.45 21.15
CA ALA A 244 12.63 8.12 22.54
C ALA A 244 12.57 6.60 22.78
N SER A 245 12.34 5.79 21.75
CA SER A 245 12.27 4.33 21.83
C SER A 245 13.65 3.71 22.16
N SER A 246 13.69 2.90 23.20
CA SER A 246 14.92 2.15 23.56
C SER A 246 15.31 1.14 22.48
N ALA A 247 14.32 0.48 21.86
CA ALA A 247 14.53 -0.49 20.79
C ALA A 247 15.11 0.18 19.53
N TYR A 248 14.55 1.35 19.13
CA TYR A 248 15.08 2.11 18.02
C TYR A 248 16.53 2.57 18.27
N ARG A 249 16.84 3.11 19.45
CA ARG A 249 18.20 3.53 19.80
C ARG A 249 19.19 2.35 19.77
N GLN A 250 18.76 1.17 20.21
CA GLN A 250 19.60 -0.02 20.16
C GLN A 250 19.81 -0.50 18.72
N ALA A 251 18.75 -0.55 17.91
CA ALA A 251 18.84 -0.89 16.49
C ALA A 251 19.70 0.13 15.73
N ALA A 252 19.51 1.42 15.96
CA ALA A 252 20.30 2.48 15.33
C ALA A 252 21.80 2.37 15.64
N ARG A 253 22.16 2.01 16.86
CA ARG A 253 23.59 1.77 17.24
C ARG A 253 24.21 0.58 16.49
N ILE A 254 23.41 -0.42 16.14
CA ILE A 254 23.87 -1.60 15.39
C ILE A 254 23.92 -1.31 13.89
N LEU A 255 22.87 -0.69 13.36
CA LEU A 255 22.71 -0.46 11.91
C LEU A 255 23.50 0.76 11.43
N PHE A 256 23.64 1.79 12.28
CA PHE A 256 24.33 3.04 12.00
C PHE A 256 25.36 3.30 13.11
N PRO A 257 26.41 2.46 13.25
CA PRO A 257 27.43 2.69 14.25
C PRO A 257 28.06 4.05 13.96
N GLU A 258 28.10 4.91 14.99
CA GLU A 258 28.91 6.13 14.90
C GLU A 258 30.34 5.72 14.57
N PRO A 259 30.95 6.33 13.54
CA PRO A 259 32.31 6.01 13.20
C PRO A 259 33.17 6.31 14.43
N ALA A 260 33.77 5.26 15.02
CA ALA A 260 34.71 5.43 16.10
C ALA A 260 35.90 6.24 15.56
N VAL A 261 35.90 7.52 15.86
CA VAL A 261 37.05 8.39 15.51
C VAL A 261 38.18 8.00 16.42
N VAL A 262 38.96 6.99 16.01
CA VAL A 262 40.20 6.64 16.67
C VAL A 262 41.22 7.70 16.30
N LYS A 263 41.44 8.64 17.21
CA LYS A 263 42.53 9.59 17.09
C LYS A 263 43.84 8.89 17.45
N GLY A 264 44.63 8.54 16.49
CA GLY A 264 45.94 7.92 16.69
C GLY A 264 46.60 7.51 15.38
N ARG A 265 47.91 7.27 15.41
CA ARG A 265 48.58 6.62 14.30
C ARG A 265 48.46 5.11 14.47
N PRO A 266 48.24 4.34 13.40
CA PRO A 266 48.31 2.90 13.47
C PRO A 266 49.74 2.49 13.95
N LEU A 267 49.82 1.46 14.78
CA LEU A 267 51.08 0.95 15.32
C LEU A 267 52.03 0.43 14.22
N THR A 268 51.48 0.02 13.11
CA THR A 268 52.21 -0.44 11.93
C THR A 268 51.72 0.33 10.69
N PRO A 269 52.56 0.51 9.67
CA PRO A 269 52.11 1.07 8.40
C PRO A 269 50.94 0.28 7.84
N LEU A 270 49.92 0.98 7.30
CA LEU A 270 48.77 0.34 6.67
C LEU A 270 49.22 -0.46 5.45
N HIS A 271 48.82 -1.71 5.36
CA HIS A 271 49.00 -2.51 4.15
C HIS A 271 48.08 -1.97 3.06
N GLY A 272 48.49 -2.04 1.76
CA GLY A 272 47.71 -1.53 0.64
C GLY A 272 46.26 -2.03 0.59
N GLY A 273 46.01 -3.28 1.02
CA GLY A 273 44.65 -3.82 1.14
C GLY A 273 43.79 -3.11 2.19
N HIS A 274 44.38 -2.69 3.33
CA HIS A 274 43.64 -1.91 4.32
C HIS A 274 43.28 -0.52 3.78
N VAL A 275 44.20 0.11 3.03
CA VAL A 275 43.94 1.40 2.38
C VAL A 275 42.81 1.27 1.36
N ALA A 276 42.83 0.20 0.57
CA ALA A 276 41.77 -0.08 -0.41
C ALA A 276 40.41 -0.28 0.24
N LEU A 277 40.34 -1.03 1.35
CA LEU A 277 39.09 -1.20 2.10
C LEU A 277 38.57 0.12 2.69
N CYS A 278 39.45 0.94 3.25
CA CYS A 278 39.10 2.26 3.75
C CYS A 278 38.61 3.18 2.62
N ALA A 279 39.20 3.07 1.45
CA ALA A 279 38.81 3.84 0.27
C ALA A 279 37.41 3.44 -0.19
N VAL A 280 37.14 2.15 -0.38
CA VAL A 280 35.83 1.62 -0.83
C VAL A 280 34.72 1.86 0.20
N SER A 281 35.04 1.81 1.49
CA SER A 281 34.06 2.11 2.56
C SER A 281 33.75 3.61 2.74
N GLY A 282 34.42 4.49 1.98
CA GLY A 282 34.28 5.93 2.13
C GLY A 282 34.99 6.53 3.35
N MET A 283 35.72 5.74 4.13
CA MET A 283 36.45 6.22 5.32
C MET A 283 37.57 7.20 4.97
N LEU A 284 38.04 7.21 3.74
CA LEU A 284 39.04 8.15 3.24
C LEU A 284 38.43 9.34 2.46
N ASN A 285 37.10 9.48 2.47
CA ASN A 285 36.44 10.66 1.92
C ASN A 285 36.49 11.80 2.95
N GLY A 286 36.79 13.00 2.51
CA GLY A 286 36.81 14.14 3.41
C GLY A 286 37.72 15.27 2.97
N ILE A 287 37.93 16.22 3.89
CA ILE A 287 38.80 17.37 3.70
C ILE A 287 40.15 17.09 4.36
N PHE A 288 41.21 17.17 3.57
CA PHE A 288 42.58 16.90 4.02
C PHE A 288 43.49 18.12 3.75
N GLY A 289 44.59 18.16 4.49
CA GLY A 289 45.61 19.20 4.34
C GLY A 289 45.24 20.55 4.97
N THR A 290 46.16 21.49 4.95
CA THR A 290 46.02 22.85 5.49
C THR A 290 46.59 23.88 4.50
N GLY A 291 46.06 25.11 4.56
CA GLY A 291 46.52 26.20 3.67
C GLY A 291 46.28 25.86 2.18
N GLU A 292 47.26 26.12 1.35
CA GLU A 292 47.21 25.87 -0.10
C GLU A 292 47.11 24.38 -0.48
N ARG A 293 47.53 23.50 0.43
CA ARG A 293 47.42 22.03 0.22
C ARG A 293 46.08 21.47 0.71
N ARG A 294 45.16 22.30 1.09
CA ARG A 294 43.82 21.85 1.48
C ARG A 294 43.07 21.34 0.26
N HIS A 295 42.56 20.12 0.36
CA HIS A 295 41.82 19.48 -0.74
C HIS A 295 40.69 18.60 -0.18
N ILE A 296 39.71 18.36 -1.02
CA ILE A 296 38.67 17.37 -0.78
C ILE A 296 39.09 16.10 -1.53
N ALA A 297 39.10 14.96 -0.85
CA ALA A 297 39.33 13.66 -1.45
C ALA A 297 38.02 12.87 -1.46
N VAL A 298 37.68 12.31 -2.62
CA VAL A 298 36.52 11.44 -2.81
C VAL A 298 36.96 10.17 -3.51
N TRP A 299 36.83 9.07 -2.80
CA TRP A 299 37.07 7.73 -3.30
C TRP A 299 35.74 7.11 -3.75
N GLN A 300 35.73 6.55 -4.96
CA GLN A 300 34.55 5.86 -5.48
C GLN A 300 34.94 4.65 -6.32
N PRO A 301 34.16 3.55 -6.28
CA PRO A 301 34.34 2.47 -7.24
C PRO A 301 33.77 2.91 -8.59
N VAL A 302 34.56 2.73 -9.65
CA VAL A 302 34.12 2.97 -11.03
C VAL A 302 34.19 1.69 -11.84
N LYS A 303 33.21 1.50 -12.69
CA LYS A 303 33.16 0.37 -13.62
C LYS A 303 34.05 0.67 -14.82
N VAL A 304 34.95 -0.25 -15.10
CA VAL A 304 35.83 -0.19 -16.28
C VAL A 304 35.56 -1.42 -17.15
N VAL A 305 35.50 -1.21 -18.43
CA VAL A 305 35.36 -2.26 -19.43
C VAL A 305 36.66 -2.38 -20.19
N ASP A 306 37.37 -3.49 -19.95
CA ASP A 306 38.56 -3.83 -20.75
C ASP A 306 38.11 -4.56 -22.01
N ARG A 307 38.57 -4.09 -23.16
CA ARG A 307 38.26 -4.70 -24.46
C ARG A 307 39.51 -5.26 -25.05
N SER A 308 39.48 -6.50 -25.49
CA SER A 308 40.53 -7.14 -26.23
C SER A 308 39.97 -7.81 -27.49
N GLU A 309 40.73 -7.76 -28.57
CA GLU A 309 40.36 -8.42 -29.82
C GLU A 309 41.34 -9.58 -30.06
N GLU A 310 40.78 -10.72 -30.43
CA GLU A 310 41.51 -11.91 -30.80
C GLU A 310 41.07 -12.33 -32.19
N THR A 311 42.06 -12.52 -33.10
CA THR A 311 41.77 -13.00 -34.45
C THR A 311 42.07 -14.49 -34.48
N LEU A 312 41.02 -15.27 -34.73
CA LEU A 312 41.11 -16.74 -34.86
C LEU A 312 41.80 -17.12 -36.19
N GLU A 313 42.28 -18.36 -36.29
CA GLU A 313 42.96 -18.90 -37.47
C GLU A 313 42.09 -18.90 -38.75
N ASP A 314 40.77 -18.87 -38.61
CA ASP A 314 39.80 -18.75 -39.69
C ASP A 314 39.54 -17.29 -40.16
N GLY A 315 40.21 -16.33 -39.56
CA GLY A 315 40.04 -14.90 -39.87
C GLY A 315 38.89 -14.23 -39.13
N THR A 316 38.17 -14.95 -38.25
CA THR A 316 37.11 -14.38 -37.41
C THR A 316 37.72 -13.52 -36.31
N ILE A 317 37.22 -12.29 -36.13
CA ILE A 317 37.65 -11.39 -35.07
C ILE A 317 36.63 -11.58 -33.89
N VAL A 318 37.14 -12.04 -32.76
CA VAL A 318 36.37 -12.19 -31.51
C VAL A 318 36.74 -11.01 -30.61
N GLN A 319 35.74 -10.24 -30.22
CA GLN A 319 35.91 -9.17 -29.24
C GLN A 319 35.53 -9.69 -27.85
N HIS A 320 36.47 -9.61 -26.93
CA HIS A 320 36.23 -9.95 -25.53
C HIS A 320 36.04 -8.65 -24.73
N GLU A 321 34.89 -8.53 -24.08
CA GLU A 321 34.65 -7.45 -23.14
C GLU A 321 34.65 -8.02 -21.71
N ARG A 322 35.52 -7.48 -20.86
CA ARG A 322 35.60 -7.83 -19.46
C ARG A 322 35.28 -6.63 -18.60
N GLU A 323 34.18 -6.73 -17.86
CA GLU A 323 33.79 -5.73 -16.88
C GLU A 323 34.52 -5.96 -15.57
N ARG A 324 35.11 -4.91 -15.01
CA ARG A 324 35.69 -4.93 -13.67
C ARG A 324 35.44 -3.60 -12.96
N PHE A 325 35.51 -3.62 -11.64
CA PHE A 325 35.51 -2.40 -10.85
C PHE A 325 36.95 -2.04 -10.46
N THR A 326 37.28 -0.75 -10.55
CA THR A 326 38.49 -0.16 -10.03
C THR A 326 38.14 0.98 -9.09
N ASN A 327 39.12 1.43 -8.29
CA ASN A 327 38.92 2.58 -7.42
C ASN A 327 39.44 3.84 -8.13
N GLU A 328 38.64 4.89 -8.07
CA GLU A 328 39.01 6.22 -8.56
C GLU A 328 39.06 7.18 -7.37
N LEU A 329 40.14 7.94 -7.28
CA LEU A 329 40.31 9.01 -6.31
C LEU A 329 40.23 10.35 -7.03
N THR A 330 39.21 11.14 -6.69
CA THR A 330 39.11 12.52 -7.12
C THR A 330 39.60 13.46 -6.02
N LEU A 331 40.54 14.32 -6.35
CA LEU A 331 41.04 15.38 -5.47
C LEU A 331 40.56 16.73 -6.02
N ALA A 332 39.91 17.53 -5.17
CA ALA A 332 39.54 18.91 -5.51
C ALA A 332 40.31 19.86 -4.58
N TYR A 333 41.15 20.69 -5.17
CA TYR A 333 42.00 21.64 -4.45
C TYR A 333 41.27 22.97 -4.20
N ALA A 334 41.72 23.72 -3.20
CA ALA A 334 41.21 25.06 -2.91
C ALA A 334 41.40 26.06 -4.05
N SER A 335 42.34 25.80 -4.94
CA SER A 335 42.58 26.57 -6.19
C SER A 335 41.47 26.40 -7.23
N GLY A 336 40.59 25.42 -7.07
CA GLY A 336 39.61 24.99 -8.08
C GLY A 336 40.14 23.93 -9.04
N GLU A 337 41.43 23.56 -8.95
CA GLU A 337 42.01 22.48 -9.72
C GLU A 337 41.51 21.12 -9.23
N THR A 338 41.30 20.18 -10.15
CA THR A 338 40.90 18.81 -9.85
C THR A 338 41.89 17.82 -10.43
N ALA A 339 42.23 16.77 -9.65
CA ALA A 339 43.06 15.66 -10.12
C ALA A 339 42.28 14.34 -9.92
N ILE A 340 42.29 13.47 -10.93
CA ILE A 340 41.70 12.15 -10.91
C ILE A 340 42.81 11.11 -11.02
N LEU A 341 42.88 10.22 -10.03
CA LEU A 341 43.81 9.10 -9.98
C LEU A 341 43.04 7.79 -10.09
N ARG A 342 43.48 6.91 -11.00
CA ARG A 342 42.87 5.58 -11.24
C ARG A 342 43.86 4.46 -11.02
#